data_970b4690f5787be405eb26ceaac03b86
#
_entry.id   970b4690f5787be405eb26ceaac03b86
#
_cell.length_a   1.000
_cell.length_b   1.000
_cell.length_c   1.000
_cell.angle_alpha   90.00
_cell.angle_beta   90.00
_cell.angle_gamma   90.00
#
_symmetry.space_group_name_H-M   'P 1'
#
loop_
_entity.id
_entity.type
_entity.pdbx_description
1 polymer ?
#
loop_
_entity_poly.entity_id
_entity_poly.type
_entity_poly.pdbx_seq_one_letter_code
_entity_poly.pdbx_strand_id
1 'polypeptide(L)'
;MELKQLAEQLNAASTEIKNAQTKLATELKTVGAESAETKAALEKAQSNFDELKGLFEKVDAKLIEIEQKSQRPGFNTGELVTLGELFVKSDVGQLLKNDQGLGRAVVIEKKDITSGSASAGALIRPDRDSRIFQNPDRPLRIRDLIPSVPTSSNAVEVMRENVFTNEAAPQAGELAVKAKSNITYELLTYPVRTIAHFMHASRQALSDAPMLSNLINNRLTYGLDLESDEQLLLGDGTGQNLTGLLVDAGISDVGEIASGTTGDAIPRAMIDKIREAITECQKFDYTNINGVVMNPVDFATIEQAKGTDGHYMLVPFAATSGTATTIWRVPVIITNAMPVGQFLLGDWNLGAVLYDRESVSVAVSEQHSDNFTRNAVTIRGEERMAFAIPLPKAFCKGAFTVAS
;
A
#
# COMPACT_ATOMS: atom_id res chain seq x y z
N MET A 1 -6.02 -35.29 -18.40
CA MET A 1 -7.40 -35.18 -17.85
C MET A 1 -7.90 -33.74 -17.80
N GLU A 2 -7.07 -32.77 -17.44
CA GLU A 2 -7.44 -31.35 -17.33
C GLU A 2 -7.91 -30.69 -18.62
N LEU A 3 -7.31 -31.00 -19.77
CA LEU A 3 -7.67 -30.41 -21.07
C LEU A 3 -9.07 -30.83 -21.55
N LYS A 4 -9.51 -32.06 -21.25
CA LYS A 4 -10.87 -32.50 -21.57
C LYS A 4 -11.92 -31.83 -20.71
N GLN A 5 -11.63 -31.62 -19.42
CA GLN A 5 -12.52 -30.90 -18.50
C GLN A 5 -12.63 -29.42 -18.90
N LEU A 6 -11.53 -28.79 -19.35
CA LEU A 6 -11.54 -27.42 -19.85
C LEU A 6 -12.38 -27.28 -21.12
N ALA A 7 -12.29 -28.24 -22.05
CA ALA A 7 -13.08 -28.27 -23.27
C ALA A 7 -14.59 -28.47 -22.98
N GLU A 8 -14.93 -29.31 -22.02
CA GLU A 8 -16.33 -29.51 -21.57
C GLU A 8 -16.88 -28.25 -20.89
N GLN A 9 -16.12 -27.59 -20.04
CA GLN A 9 -16.53 -26.32 -19.42
C GLN A 9 -16.72 -25.19 -20.43
N LEU A 10 -15.89 -25.13 -21.44
CA LEU A 10 -15.97 -24.15 -22.53
C LEU A 10 -17.17 -24.40 -23.44
N ASN A 11 -17.49 -25.66 -23.74
CA ASN A 11 -18.70 -26.03 -24.49
C ASN A 11 -19.99 -25.75 -23.69
N ALA A 12 -19.99 -25.96 -22.37
CA ALA A 12 -21.10 -25.61 -21.51
C ALA A 12 -21.33 -24.08 -21.47
N ALA A 13 -20.26 -23.28 -21.30
CA ALA A 13 -20.34 -21.83 -21.32
C ALA A 13 -20.80 -21.28 -22.69
N SER A 14 -20.36 -21.88 -23.80
CA SER A 14 -20.83 -21.54 -25.16
C SER A 14 -22.33 -21.79 -25.35
N THR A 15 -22.84 -22.88 -24.76
CA THR A 15 -24.28 -23.23 -24.83
C THR A 15 -25.11 -22.28 -23.97
N GLU A 16 -24.63 -21.90 -22.81
CA GLU A 16 -25.29 -20.91 -21.93
C GLU A 16 -25.36 -19.53 -22.58
N ILE A 17 -24.30 -19.08 -23.23
CA ILE A 17 -24.26 -17.81 -23.96
C ILE A 17 -25.25 -17.83 -25.14
N LYS A 18 -25.36 -18.95 -25.88
CA LYS A 18 -26.36 -19.11 -26.93
C LYS A 18 -27.80 -19.04 -26.43
N ASN A 19 -28.06 -19.65 -25.28
CA ASN A 19 -29.38 -19.65 -24.66
C ASN A 19 -29.74 -18.26 -24.11
N ALA A 20 -28.76 -17.51 -23.59
CA ALA A 20 -28.95 -16.14 -23.14
C ALA A 20 -29.22 -15.18 -24.34
N GLN A 21 -28.55 -15.38 -25.48
CA GLN A 21 -28.78 -14.61 -26.70
C GLN A 21 -30.16 -14.85 -27.30
N THR A 22 -30.63 -16.11 -27.30
CA THR A 22 -31.99 -16.41 -27.78
C THR A 22 -33.07 -15.84 -26.87
N LYS A 23 -32.84 -15.79 -25.57
CA LYS A 23 -33.75 -15.13 -24.61
C LYS A 23 -33.76 -13.59 -24.82
N LEU A 24 -32.60 -12.98 -24.97
CA LEU A 24 -32.47 -11.55 -25.27
C LEU A 24 -33.13 -11.15 -26.60
N ALA A 25 -32.97 -11.97 -27.64
CA ALA A 25 -33.60 -11.73 -28.94
C ALA A 25 -35.15 -11.89 -28.90
N THR A 26 -35.67 -12.74 -28.04
CA THR A 26 -37.12 -12.88 -27.82
C THR A 26 -37.68 -11.76 -26.96
N GLU A 27 -36.95 -11.31 -25.95
CA GLU A 27 -37.34 -10.15 -25.12
C GLU A 27 -37.29 -8.82 -25.89
N LEU A 28 -36.31 -8.61 -26.77
CA LEU A 28 -36.22 -7.45 -27.66
C LEU A 28 -37.35 -7.40 -28.67
N LYS A 29 -37.87 -8.54 -29.13
CA LYS A 29 -39.06 -8.60 -30.05
C LYS A 29 -40.34 -8.21 -29.33
N THR A 30 -40.45 -8.36 -28.04
CA THR A 30 -41.62 -7.99 -27.24
C THR A 30 -41.68 -6.51 -26.82
N VAL A 31 -40.52 -5.80 -26.84
CA VAL A 31 -40.42 -4.39 -26.39
C VAL A 31 -40.63 -3.35 -27.49
N GLY A 32 -40.72 -3.74 -28.76
CA GLY A 32 -41.37 -2.96 -29.84
C GLY A 32 -40.81 -1.58 -30.21
N ALA A 33 -39.61 -1.19 -29.75
CA ALA A 33 -38.97 0.07 -30.21
C ALA A 33 -37.42 -0.08 -30.20
N GLU A 34 -36.90 -0.67 -31.28
CA GLU A 34 -35.46 -0.72 -31.49
C GLU A 34 -34.95 0.59 -32.09
N SER A 35 -34.08 1.31 -31.38
CA SER A 35 -33.34 2.42 -31.98
C SER A 35 -32.30 1.87 -32.95
N ALA A 36 -31.99 2.62 -34.03
CA ALA A 36 -31.02 2.23 -35.05
C ALA A 36 -29.62 1.93 -34.47
N GLU A 37 -29.27 2.53 -33.32
CA GLU A 37 -28.02 2.30 -32.59
C GLU A 37 -27.94 0.92 -31.93
N THR A 38 -29.07 0.43 -31.40
CA THR A 38 -29.15 -0.90 -30.80
C THR A 38 -28.99 -2.02 -31.81
N LYS A 39 -29.55 -1.81 -33.06
CA LYS A 39 -29.34 -2.72 -34.18
C LYS A 39 -27.88 -2.80 -34.61
N ALA A 40 -27.21 -1.66 -34.75
CA ALA A 40 -25.81 -1.60 -35.17
C ALA A 40 -24.88 -2.23 -34.10
N ALA A 41 -25.20 -2.09 -32.81
CA ALA A 41 -24.47 -2.72 -31.72
C ALA A 41 -24.65 -4.25 -31.69
N LEU A 42 -25.86 -4.71 -32.02
CA LEU A 42 -26.17 -6.15 -32.10
C LEU A 42 -25.47 -6.80 -33.31
N GLU A 43 -25.45 -6.15 -34.47
CA GLU A 43 -24.71 -6.65 -35.64
C GLU A 43 -23.20 -6.72 -35.39
N LYS A 44 -22.61 -5.71 -34.72
CA LYS A 44 -21.20 -5.77 -34.32
C LYS A 44 -20.93 -6.90 -33.33
N ALA A 45 -21.79 -7.10 -32.35
CA ALA A 45 -21.64 -8.19 -31.37
C ALA A 45 -21.73 -9.55 -32.05
N GLN A 46 -22.61 -9.68 -33.06
CA GLN A 46 -22.79 -10.91 -33.83
C GLN A 46 -21.59 -11.21 -34.73
N SER A 47 -21.01 -10.18 -35.38
CA SER A 47 -19.78 -10.28 -36.15
C SER A 47 -18.59 -10.70 -35.32
N ASN A 48 -18.41 -10.10 -34.16
CA ASN A 48 -17.32 -10.48 -33.20
C ASN A 48 -17.49 -11.91 -32.68
N PHE A 49 -18.73 -12.37 -32.55
CA PHE A 49 -19.00 -13.75 -32.10
C PHE A 49 -18.67 -14.77 -33.22
N ASP A 50 -18.97 -14.45 -34.47
CA ASP A 50 -18.63 -15.31 -35.60
C ASP A 50 -17.10 -15.38 -35.82
N GLU A 51 -16.38 -14.27 -35.60
CA GLU A 51 -14.91 -14.26 -35.61
C GLU A 51 -14.32 -15.12 -34.49
N LEU A 52 -14.87 -15.02 -33.26
CA LEU A 52 -14.46 -15.84 -32.12
C LEU A 52 -14.72 -17.32 -32.38
N LYS A 53 -15.84 -17.67 -33.00
CA LYS A 53 -16.15 -19.04 -33.37
C LYS A 53 -15.18 -19.57 -34.42
N GLY A 54 -14.83 -18.76 -35.41
CA GLY A 54 -13.83 -19.13 -36.43
C GLY A 54 -12.41 -19.32 -35.85
N LEU A 55 -12.05 -18.54 -34.83
CA LEU A 55 -10.79 -18.74 -34.10
C LEU A 55 -10.82 -20.03 -33.27
N PHE A 56 -11.97 -20.36 -32.67
CA PHE A 56 -12.16 -21.55 -31.88
C PHE A 56 -12.03 -22.83 -32.73
N GLU A 57 -12.66 -22.86 -33.89
CA GLU A 57 -12.55 -23.99 -34.84
C GLU A 57 -11.09 -24.19 -35.32
N LYS A 58 -10.33 -23.09 -35.47
CA LYS A 58 -8.89 -23.17 -35.81
C LYS A 58 -8.03 -23.72 -34.64
N VAL A 59 -8.40 -23.41 -33.41
CA VAL A 59 -7.72 -23.93 -32.20
C VAL A 59 -8.02 -25.41 -32.04
N ASP A 60 -9.29 -25.82 -32.20
CA ASP A 60 -9.68 -27.23 -32.14
C ASP A 60 -8.99 -28.07 -33.23
N ALA A 61 -8.92 -27.56 -34.46
CA ALA A 61 -8.19 -28.23 -35.54
C ALA A 61 -6.69 -28.39 -35.22
N LYS A 62 -6.05 -27.40 -34.60
CA LYS A 62 -4.67 -27.49 -34.15
C LYS A 62 -4.50 -28.44 -32.98
N LEU A 63 -5.45 -28.50 -32.06
CA LEU A 63 -5.46 -29.44 -30.94
C LEU A 63 -5.52 -30.90 -31.44
N ILE A 64 -6.40 -31.17 -32.40
CA ILE A 64 -6.51 -32.49 -33.04
C ILE A 64 -5.22 -32.85 -33.79
N GLU A 65 -4.58 -31.87 -34.45
CA GLU A 65 -3.29 -32.08 -35.12
C GLU A 65 -2.15 -32.38 -34.14
N ILE A 66 -2.15 -31.73 -32.97
CA ILE A 66 -1.19 -32.01 -31.88
C ILE A 66 -1.47 -33.35 -31.22
N GLU A 67 -2.74 -33.72 -30.98
CA GLU A 67 -3.11 -35.05 -30.47
C GLU A 67 -2.73 -36.16 -31.45
N GLN A 68 -2.98 -35.99 -32.74
CA GLN A 68 -2.57 -36.94 -33.77
C GLN A 68 -1.05 -37.06 -33.90
N LYS A 69 -0.30 -35.94 -33.71
CA LYS A 69 1.15 -35.96 -33.69
C LYS A 69 1.72 -36.61 -32.44
N SER A 70 1.03 -36.52 -31.29
CA SER A 70 1.44 -37.17 -30.03
C SER A 70 1.14 -38.66 -30.00
N GLN A 71 0.21 -39.16 -30.83
CA GLN A 71 -0.16 -40.58 -30.94
C GLN A 71 0.60 -41.32 -32.03
N ARG A 72 1.46 -40.66 -32.82
CA ARG A 72 2.34 -41.38 -33.74
C ARG A 72 3.44 -42.10 -32.92
N PRO A 73 3.57 -43.43 -33.03
CA PRO A 73 4.71 -44.16 -32.50
C PRO A 73 5.94 -43.78 -33.29
N GLY A 74 6.69 -42.80 -32.83
CA GLY A 74 7.85 -42.22 -33.50
C GLY A 74 8.35 -40.92 -32.89
N PHE A 75 7.71 -40.39 -31.86
CA PHE A 75 8.33 -39.39 -31.02
C PHE A 75 9.35 -40.11 -30.13
N ASN A 76 10.57 -40.10 -30.58
CA ASN A 76 11.72 -40.64 -29.90
C ASN A 76 11.86 -39.89 -28.56
N THR A 77 11.23 -40.39 -27.50
CA THR A 77 11.85 -40.33 -26.20
C THR A 77 13.20 -40.97 -26.41
N GLY A 78 14.25 -40.13 -26.48
CA GLY A 78 15.60 -40.60 -26.75
C GLY A 78 15.82 -41.89 -25.96
N GLU A 79 15.93 -43.00 -26.66
CA GLU A 79 16.31 -44.28 -26.08
C GLU A 79 17.50 -43.98 -25.19
N LEU A 80 17.34 -44.20 -23.92
CA LEU A 80 18.43 -44.26 -22.98
C LEU A 80 19.28 -45.47 -23.42
N VAL A 81 20.17 -45.22 -24.40
CA VAL A 81 21.11 -46.21 -24.87
C VAL A 81 21.87 -46.68 -23.65
N THR A 82 21.63 -47.90 -23.24
CA THR A 82 22.26 -48.48 -22.06
C THR A 82 23.76 -48.54 -22.29
N LEU A 83 24.59 -48.40 -21.25
CA LEU A 83 26.05 -48.54 -21.34
C LEU A 83 26.46 -49.82 -22.04
N GLY A 84 25.65 -50.90 -21.97
CA GLY A 84 25.85 -52.14 -22.67
C GLY A 84 25.68 -52.03 -24.20
N GLU A 85 24.69 -51.24 -24.68
CA GLU A 85 24.48 -51.01 -26.12
C GLU A 85 25.54 -50.09 -26.72
N LEU A 86 26.03 -49.11 -25.96
CA LEU A 86 27.18 -48.27 -26.35
C LEU A 86 28.45 -49.12 -26.43
N PHE A 87 28.64 -50.09 -25.52
CA PHE A 87 29.76 -50.99 -25.54
C PHE A 87 29.72 -51.94 -26.76
N VAL A 88 28.57 -52.50 -27.07
CA VAL A 88 28.35 -53.40 -28.22
C VAL A 88 28.50 -52.66 -29.56
N LYS A 89 28.17 -51.38 -29.63
CA LYS A 89 28.31 -50.52 -30.82
C LYS A 89 29.71 -49.89 -30.94
N SER A 90 30.54 -49.93 -29.91
CA SER A 90 31.90 -49.46 -29.97
C SER A 90 32.81 -50.39 -30.77
N ASP A 91 33.87 -49.85 -31.39
CA ASP A 91 34.86 -50.63 -32.11
C ASP A 91 35.42 -51.79 -31.28
N VAL A 92 35.46 -51.64 -29.95
CA VAL A 92 35.91 -52.68 -29.01
C VAL A 92 34.88 -53.80 -28.89
N GLY A 93 33.61 -53.50 -28.92
CA GLY A 93 32.54 -54.54 -28.90
C GLY A 93 32.53 -55.33 -30.20
N GLN A 94 32.92 -54.75 -31.32
CA GLN A 94 33.09 -55.44 -32.62
C GLN A 94 34.35 -56.25 -32.68
N LEU A 95 35.44 -55.77 -32.07
CA LEU A 95 36.69 -56.48 -31.98
C LEU A 95 36.60 -57.73 -31.08
N LEU A 96 35.83 -57.66 -29.99
CA LEU A 96 35.55 -58.79 -29.10
C LEU A 96 34.68 -59.84 -29.77
N LYS A 97 33.75 -59.45 -30.67
CA LYS A 97 32.95 -60.39 -31.48
C LYS A 97 33.79 -61.16 -32.50
N ASN A 98 34.94 -60.61 -32.94
CA ASN A 98 35.79 -61.19 -33.97
C ASN A 98 36.98 -61.94 -33.39
N ASP A 99 37.03 -62.28 -32.14
CA ASP A 99 38.00 -63.12 -31.42
C ASP A 99 39.52 -62.74 -31.64
N GLN A 100 39.74 -61.44 -31.95
CA GLN A 100 41.11 -60.92 -32.13
C GLN A 100 41.34 -59.79 -31.10
N GLY A 101 41.82 -60.14 -29.90
CA GLY A 101 42.34 -59.08 -29.04
C GLY A 101 42.21 -59.26 -27.53
N LEU A 102 42.68 -60.38 -27.03
CA LEU A 102 42.99 -60.54 -25.62
C LEU A 102 44.22 -59.70 -25.25
N GLY A 103 44.03 -58.59 -24.53
CA GLY A 103 45.11 -57.91 -23.83
C GLY A 103 45.23 -56.39 -23.95
N ARG A 104 44.28 -55.67 -24.50
CA ARG A 104 44.30 -54.20 -24.46
C ARG A 104 43.12 -53.63 -23.59
N ALA A 105 43.50 -53.04 -22.50
CA ALA A 105 42.55 -52.21 -21.76
C ALA A 105 42.22 -50.94 -22.57
N VAL A 106 41.02 -50.84 -23.10
CA VAL A 106 40.55 -49.60 -23.73
C VAL A 106 39.90 -48.75 -22.67
N VAL A 107 40.52 -47.67 -22.33
CA VAL A 107 39.94 -46.62 -21.48
C VAL A 107 38.98 -45.84 -22.33
N ILE A 108 37.71 -46.10 -22.14
CA ILE A 108 36.66 -45.22 -22.67
C ILE A 108 36.62 -43.98 -21.75
N GLU A 109 37.22 -42.91 -22.20
CA GLU A 109 37.08 -41.63 -21.51
C GLU A 109 35.61 -41.20 -21.57
N LYS A 110 34.89 -41.46 -20.48
CA LYS A 110 33.57 -40.94 -20.29
C LYS A 110 33.71 -39.44 -20.01
N LYS A 111 33.50 -38.64 -21.02
CA LYS A 111 33.44 -37.18 -20.83
C LYS A 111 32.17 -36.84 -20.10
N ASP A 112 32.28 -36.67 -18.81
CA ASP A 112 31.12 -36.32 -17.97
C ASP A 112 30.58 -34.95 -18.41
N ILE A 113 29.29 -34.92 -18.75
CA ILE A 113 28.56 -33.69 -19.04
C ILE A 113 28.23 -33.08 -17.70
N THR A 114 28.89 -31.99 -17.34
CA THR A 114 28.72 -31.26 -16.10
C THR A 114 27.97 -29.97 -16.35
N SER A 115 27.35 -29.41 -15.31
CA SER A 115 26.70 -28.10 -15.34
C SER A 115 27.66 -26.89 -15.43
N GLY A 116 28.97 -27.16 -15.59
CA GLY A 116 29.98 -26.13 -15.78
C GLY A 116 29.80 -25.37 -17.10
N SER A 117 30.23 -24.11 -17.15
CA SER A 117 30.09 -23.22 -18.31
C SER A 117 30.71 -23.74 -19.59
N ALA A 118 31.75 -24.62 -19.50
CA ALA A 118 32.42 -25.24 -20.61
C ALA A 118 31.75 -26.55 -21.11
N SER A 119 30.69 -27.02 -20.48
CA SER A 119 29.95 -28.24 -20.83
C SER A 119 28.46 -27.91 -21.06
N ALA A 120 27.56 -28.39 -20.22
CA ALA A 120 26.09 -28.16 -20.36
C ALA A 120 25.58 -26.87 -19.69
N GLY A 121 26.45 -26.11 -19.04
CA GLY A 121 26.02 -24.89 -18.30
C GLY A 121 25.32 -23.83 -19.14
N ALA A 122 25.68 -23.73 -20.44
CA ALA A 122 25.02 -22.82 -21.37
C ALA A 122 23.58 -23.24 -21.74
N LEU A 123 23.23 -24.53 -21.55
CA LEU A 123 21.91 -25.09 -21.81
C LEU A 123 20.96 -24.95 -20.58
N ILE A 124 21.55 -24.74 -19.41
CA ILE A 124 20.79 -24.58 -18.17
C ILE A 124 20.37 -23.11 -18.07
N ARG A 125 19.10 -22.82 -18.35
CA ARG A 125 18.52 -21.51 -18.16
C ARG A 125 18.10 -21.38 -16.71
N PRO A 126 18.60 -20.36 -15.98
CA PRO A 126 18.05 -20.08 -14.65
C PRO A 126 16.57 -19.70 -14.79
N ASP A 127 15.74 -20.31 -13.98
CA ASP A 127 14.35 -19.89 -13.83
C ASP A 127 14.34 -18.55 -13.09
N ARG A 128 13.76 -17.53 -13.73
CA ARG A 128 13.65 -16.19 -13.16
C ARG A 128 12.26 -15.99 -12.66
N ASP A 129 12.09 -15.88 -11.34
CA ASP A 129 10.82 -15.49 -10.75
C ASP A 129 10.39 -14.13 -11.33
N SER A 130 9.19 -14.08 -11.89
CA SER A 130 8.61 -12.87 -12.44
C SER A 130 8.10 -11.90 -11.36
N ARG A 131 8.03 -12.35 -10.11
CA ARG A 131 7.59 -11.53 -8.99
C ARG A 131 8.69 -10.58 -8.56
N ILE A 132 8.33 -9.31 -8.37
CA ILE A 132 9.24 -8.31 -7.81
C ILE A 132 8.93 -8.19 -6.32
N PHE A 133 9.86 -8.61 -5.48
CA PHE A 133 9.76 -8.43 -4.04
C PHE A 133 10.11 -6.97 -3.70
N GLN A 134 9.12 -6.22 -3.26
CA GLN A 134 9.29 -4.86 -2.78
C GLN A 134 9.46 -4.86 -1.26
N ASN A 135 10.17 -3.86 -0.74
CA ASN A 135 10.18 -3.63 0.71
C ASN A 135 8.78 -3.28 1.17
N PRO A 136 8.38 -3.73 2.37
CA PRO A 136 7.07 -3.41 2.93
C PRO A 136 6.90 -1.90 3.09
N ASP A 137 5.74 -1.41 2.71
CA ASP A 137 5.37 -0.01 2.86
C ASP A 137 4.80 0.23 4.26
N ARG A 138 5.15 1.38 4.86
CA ARG A 138 4.57 1.82 6.13
C ARG A 138 3.10 2.18 5.88
N PRO A 139 2.15 1.65 6.66
CA PRO A 139 0.77 2.11 6.57
C PRO A 139 0.69 3.59 7.00
N LEU A 140 0.10 4.41 6.14
CA LEU A 140 -0.15 5.81 6.38
C LEU A 140 -1.41 5.91 7.24
N ARG A 141 -1.31 6.48 8.43
CA ARG A 141 -2.42 6.48 9.38
C ARG A 141 -2.82 7.86 9.85
N ILE A 142 -1.94 8.85 9.74
CA ILE A 142 -2.21 10.18 10.25
C ILE A 142 -3.21 10.92 9.37
N ARG A 143 -3.03 10.86 8.06
CA ARG A 143 -3.94 11.46 7.09
C ARG A 143 -5.36 10.90 7.20
N ASP A 144 -5.49 9.59 7.49
CA ASP A 144 -6.78 8.91 7.62
C ASP A 144 -7.57 9.35 8.88
N LEU A 145 -6.89 9.92 9.87
CA LEU A 145 -7.54 10.41 11.10
C LEU A 145 -8.16 11.79 10.93
N ILE A 146 -7.66 12.57 9.97
CA ILE A 146 -8.00 13.98 9.82
C ILE A 146 -9.04 14.12 8.69
N PRO A 147 -10.14 14.83 8.92
CA PRO A 147 -11.12 15.09 7.87
C PRO A 147 -10.51 15.94 6.75
N SER A 148 -10.73 15.54 5.51
CA SER A 148 -10.25 16.23 4.31
C SER A 148 -11.38 16.99 3.64
N VAL A 149 -11.10 18.23 3.22
CA VAL A 149 -12.02 19.13 2.52
C VAL A 149 -11.36 19.65 1.25
N PRO A 150 -11.98 19.54 0.08
CA PRO A 150 -11.42 20.09 -1.14
C PRO A 150 -11.46 21.63 -1.14
N THR A 151 -10.40 22.26 -1.67
CA THR A 151 -10.33 23.72 -1.83
C THR A 151 -9.78 24.10 -3.20
N SER A 152 -10.21 25.25 -3.73
CA SER A 152 -9.65 25.83 -4.96
C SER A 152 -8.73 27.05 -4.68
N SER A 153 -8.70 27.52 -3.44
CA SER A 153 -7.95 28.72 -3.04
C SER A 153 -6.47 28.42 -2.76
N ASN A 154 -5.62 29.43 -2.81
CA ASN A 154 -4.20 29.33 -2.50
C ASN A 154 -3.88 29.51 -1.00
N ALA A 155 -4.86 29.94 -0.23
CA ALA A 155 -4.84 30.01 1.22
C ALA A 155 -6.26 29.78 1.74
N VAL A 156 -6.37 29.19 2.91
CA VAL A 156 -7.64 28.96 3.58
C VAL A 156 -7.68 29.80 4.85
N GLU A 157 -8.72 30.58 5.00
CA GLU A 157 -8.98 31.40 6.19
C GLU A 157 -10.00 30.70 7.06
N VAL A 158 -9.66 30.48 8.32
CA VAL A 158 -10.51 29.83 9.30
C VAL A 158 -10.79 30.80 10.44
N MET A 159 -12.04 31.05 10.72
CA MET A 159 -12.45 31.81 11.90
C MET A 159 -12.50 30.90 13.11
N ARG A 160 -11.80 31.30 14.17
CA ARG A 160 -11.81 30.61 15.46
C ARG A 160 -12.39 31.51 16.54
N GLU A 161 -13.21 30.94 17.40
CA GLU A 161 -13.55 31.58 18.69
C GLU A 161 -12.29 31.62 19.55
N ASN A 162 -11.89 32.82 19.95
CA ASN A 162 -10.69 33.01 20.75
C ASN A 162 -11.03 32.95 22.25
N VAL A 163 -11.91 33.83 22.71
CA VAL A 163 -12.32 33.88 24.12
C VAL A 163 -13.83 34.06 24.22
N PHE A 164 -14.47 33.18 24.99
CA PHE A 164 -15.81 33.35 25.48
C PHE A 164 -15.79 33.64 26.97
N THR A 165 -16.17 34.83 27.34
CA THR A 165 -16.33 35.22 28.75
C THR A 165 -17.78 35.13 29.14
N ASN A 166 -18.12 34.16 29.95
CA ASN A 166 -19.49 33.97 30.45
C ASN A 166 -19.62 34.64 31.83
N GLU A 167 -20.31 35.76 31.86
CA GLU A 167 -20.64 36.50 33.09
C GLU A 167 -22.10 36.31 33.49
N ALA A 168 -22.77 35.26 32.97
CA ALA A 168 -24.15 34.98 33.31
C ALA A 168 -24.30 34.75 34.82
N ALA A 169 -25.06 35.59 35.47
CA ALA A 169 -25.31 35.54 36.91
C ALA A 169 -26.81 35.83 37.21
N PRO A 170 -27.35 35.37 38.33
CA PRO A 170 -28.65 35.75 38.80
C PRO A 170 -28.71 37.28 38.97
N GLN A 171 -29.79 37.90 38.59
CA GLN A 171 -29.98 39.33 38.78
C GLN A 171 -29.94 39.70 40.25
N ALA A 172 -29.12 40.64 40.65
CA ALA A 172 -28.92 41.03 42.04
C ALA A 172 -30.19 41.64 42.72
N GLY A 173 -31.20 42.08 41.93
CA GLY A 173 -32.45 42.64 42.41
C GLY A 173 -33.28 43.18 41.25
N GLU A 174 -34.52 43.60 41.53
CA GLU A 174 -35.36 44.25 40.54
C GLU A 174 -34.66 45.51 40.02
N LEU A 175 -34.68 45.69 38.68
CA LEU A 175 -34.05 46.80 37.96
C LEU A 175 -32.52 46.85 38.02
N ALA A 176 -31.82 45.88 38.64
CA ALA A 176 -30.36 45.80 38.59
C ALA A 176 -29.88 45.51 37.17
N VAL A 177 -28.69 46.07 36.84
CA VAL A 177 -28.04 45.83 35.54
C VAL A 177 -27.66 44.37 35.44
N LYS A 178 -27.97 43.74 34.30
CA LYS A 178 -27.62 42.35 34.02
C LYS A 178 -26.11 42.24 33.68
N ALA A 179 -25.51 41.11 34.02
CA ALA A 179 -24.12 40.82 33.67
C ALA A 179 -23.94 40.76 32.13
N LYS A 180 -22.81 41.22 31.66
CA LYS A 180 -22.46 41.30 30.23
C LYS A 180 -21.39 40.29 29.86
N SER A 181 -21.78 39.25 29.11
CA SER A 181 -20.86 38.30 28.50
C SER A 181 -20.24 38.87 27.23
N ASN A 182 -19.07 38.38 26.87
CA ASN A 182 -18.36 38.77 25.67
C ASN A 182 -17.82 37.55 24.91
N ILE A 183 -17.71 37.67 23.57
CA ILE A 183 -17.13 36.66 22.69
C ILE A 183 -16.21 37.36 21.68
N THR A 184 -15.06 36.81 21.45
CA THR A 184 -14.09 37.33 20.48
C THR A 184 -13.69 36.25 19.49
N TYR A 185 -13.49 36.65 18.25
CA TYR A 185 -13.08 35.77 17.15
C TYR A 185 -11.72 36.17 16.64
N GLU A 186 -10.97 35.19 16.16
CA GLU A 186 -9.68 35.34 15.52
C GLU A 186 -9.71 34.73 14.13
N LEU A 187 -9.12 35.40 13.15
CA LEU A 187 -8.95 34.91 11.79
C LEU A 187 -7.57 34.29 11.64
N LEU A 188 -7.51 33.02 11.30
CA LEU A 188 -6.28 32.29 11.04
C LEU A 188 -6.17 31.98 9.55
N THR A 189 -4.99 32.23 8.97
CA THR A 189 -4.74 31.99 7.55
C THR A 189 -3.73 30.86 7.39
N TYR A 190 -4.12 29.83 6.68
CA TYR A 190 -3.30 28.66 6.37
C TYR A 190 -2.98 28.63 4.87
N PRO A 191 -1.72 28.89 4.46
CA PRO A 191 -1.33 28.88 3.05
C PRO A 191 -1.26 27.43 2.52
N VAL A 192 -1.69 27.25 1.27
CA VAL A 192 -1.50 25.99 0.56
C VAL A 192 -0.03 25.81 0.20
N ARG A 193 0.51 24.64 0.51
CA ARG A 193 1.90 24.26 0.21
C ARG A 193 1.93 23.17 -0.85
N THR A 194 3.02 23.10 -1.58
CA THR A 194 3.24 22.10 -2.60
C THR A 194 4.33 21.16 -2.12
N ILE A 195 4.00 19.87 -2.05
CA ILE A 195 4.93 18.78 -1.79
C ILE A 195 5.20 18.12 -3.14
N ALA A 196 6.46 18.04 -3.56
CA ALA A 196 6.81 17.48 -4.85
C ALA A 196 8.18 16.82 -4.82
N HIS A 197 8.32 15.74 -5.58
CA HIS A 197 9.61 15.13 -5.88
C HIS A 197 9.63 14.57 -7.30
N PHE A 198 10.79 14.20 -7.78
CA PHE A 198 10.92 13.65 -9.12
C PHE A 198 11.99 12.55 -9.18
N MET A 199 11.85 11.68 -10.19
CA MET A 199 12.82 10.66 -10.53
C MET A 199 13.21 10.73 -12.01
N HIS A 200 14.43 10.34 -12.32
CA HIS A 200 14.89 10.18 -13.70
C HIS A 200 14.88 8.70 -14.08
N ALA A 201 14.39 8.39 -15.26
CA ALA A 201 14.46 7.06 -15.85
C ALA A 201 14.98 7.16 -17.28
N SER A 202 15.71 6.15 -17.76
CA SER A 202 16.08 6.10 -19.17
C SER A 202 14.86 5.65 -20.01
N ARG A 203 14.69 6.25 -21.17
CA ARG A 203 13.62 5.88 -22.11
C ARG A 203 13.74 4.43 -22.55
N GLN A 204 14.96 3.92 -22.71
CA GLN A 204 15.23 2.53 -23.05
C GLN A 204 14.72 1.59 -21.94
N ALA A 205 15.06 1.86 -20.66
CA ALA A 205 14.60 1.04 -19.55
C ALA A 205 13.07 1.00 -19.43
N LEU A 206 12.39 2.14 -19.65
CA LEU A 206 10.92 2.19 -19.64
C LEU A 206 10.30 1.43 -20.82
N SER A 207 10.97 1.44 -21.99
CA SER A 207 10.52 0.70 -23.17
C SER A 207 10.71 -0.80 -23.02
N ASP A 208 11.87 -1.20 -22.45
CA ASP A 208 12.24 -2.62 -22.29
C ASP A 208 11.50 -3.28 -21.11
N ALA A 209 11.10 -2.50 -20.12
CA ALA A 209 10.38 -2.97 -18.94
C ALA A 209 9.14 -2.10 -18.66
N PRO A 210 8.01 -2.33 -19.35
CA PRO A 210 6.78 -1.54 -19.15
C PRO A 210 6.26 -1.56 -17.70
N MET A 211 6.53 -2.62 -16.95
CA MET A 211 6.21 -2.75 -15.54
C MET A 211 6.95 -1.71 -14.67
N LEU A 212 8.12 -1.24 -15.10
CA LEU A 212 8.93 -0.26 -14.38
C LEU A 212 8.21 1.08 -14.24
N SER A 213 7.43 1.50 -15.22
CA SER A 213 6.65 2.73 -15.17
C SER A 213 5.63 2.70 -14.01
N ASN A 214 4.91 1.59 -13.86
CA ASN A 214 3.95 1.42 -12.78
C ASN A 214 4.63 1.40 -11.40
N LEU A 215 5.79 0.74 -11.30
CA LEU A 215 6.57 0.71 -10.07
C LEU A 215 7.06 2.11 -9.66
N ILE A 216 7.54 2.90 -10.62
CA ILE A 216 7.98 4.27 -10.38
C ILE A 216 6.80 5.13 -9.94
N ASN A 217 5.65 5.05 -10.61
CA ASN A 217 4.45 5.80 -10.26
C ASN A 217 3.99 5.46 -8.83
N ASN A 218 3.91 4.19 -8.49
CA ASN A 218 3.52 3.75 -7.15
C ASN A 218 4.50 4.26 -6.08
N ARG A 219 5.81 4.21 -6.35
CA ARG A 219 6.83 4.70 -5.41
C ARG A 219 6.84 6.21 -5.27
N LEU A 220 6.56 6.96 -6.35
CA LEU A 220 6.40 8.41 -6.29
C LEU A 220 5.16 8.79 -5.47
N THR A 221 4.03 8.15 -5.73
CA THR A 221 2.81 8.39 -4.95
C THR A 221 3.03 8.09 -3.47
N TYR A 222 3.57 6.91 -3.15
CA TYR A 222 3.86 6.54 -1.77
C TYR A 222 4.86 7.50 -1.10
N GLY A 223 5.88 7.98 -1.83
CA GLY A 223 6.85 8.93 -1.31
C GLY A 223 6.24 10.28 -0.95
N LEU A 224 5.27 10.77 -1.74
CA LEU A 224 4.51 11.99 -1.43
C LEU A 224 3.62 11.79 -0.20
N ASP A 225 2.89 10.70 -0.15
CA ASP A 225 2.03 10.38 0.97
C ASP A 225 2.83 10.22 2.28
N LEU A 226 4.06 9.66 2.19
CA LEU A 226 4.96 9.53 3.33
C LEU A 226 5.41 10.89 3.86
N GLU A 227 5.82 11.80 2.97
CA GLU A 227 6.23 13.15 3.33
C GLU A 227 5.05 13.96 3.88
N SER A 228 3.86 13.82 3.28
CA SER A 228 2.66 14.51 3.77
C SER A 228 2.30 14.06 5.19
N ASP A 229 2.38 12.75 5.48
CA ASP A 229 2.13 12.19 6.81
C ASP A 229 3.15 12.73 7.86
N GLU A 230 4.41 12.90 7.45
CA GLU A 230 5.46 13.47 8.29
C GLU A 230 5.27 14.97 8.51
N GLN A 231 4.90 15.73 7.47
CA GLN A 231 4.61 17.16 7.57
C GLN A 231 3.41 17.46 8.48
N LEU A 232 2.38 16.63 8.46
CA LEU A 232 1.22 16.77 9.34
C LEU A 232 1.57 16.61 10.83
N LEU A 233 2.57 15.80 11.15
CA LEU A 233 3.03 15.61 12.53
C LEU A 233 4.16 16.55 12.94
N LEU A 234 5.21 16.64 12.12
CA LEU A 234 6.52 17.21 12.46
C LEU A 234 6.86 18.49 11.70
N GLY A 235 6.02 18.90 10.74
CA GLY A 235 6.29 20.10 9.96
C GLY A 235 6.60 21.30 10.86
N ASP A 236 7.71 22.01 10.60
CA ASP A 236 8.21 23.10 11.44
C ASP A 236 7.53 24.47 11.16
N GLY A 237 6.66 24.54 10.16
CA GLY A 237 5.97 25.77 9.75
C GLY A 237 6.89 26.82 9.12
N THR A 238 8.17 26.52 8.92
CA THR A 238 9.12 27.48 8.35
C THR A 238 9.15 27.38 6.82
N GLY A 239 9.29 28.53 6.15
CA GLY A 239 9.40 28.60 4.68
C GLY A 239 8.18 28.00 3.97
N GLN A 240 8.33 26.82 3.36
CA GLN A 240 7.27 26.12 2.64
C GLN A 240 6.73 24.90 3.38
N ASN A 241 7.21 24.61 4.61
CA ASN A 241 6.72 23.51 5.41
C ASN A 241 5.34 23.82 6.02
N LEU A 242 4.56 22.76 6.24
CA LEU A 242 3.32 22.85 7.02
C LEU A 242 3.66 23.00 8.52
N THR A 243 2.72 23.52 9.29
CA THR A 243 2.84 23.49 10.76
C THR A 243 2.25 22.20 11.28
N GLY A 244 3.10 21.31 11.75
CA GLY A 244 2.71 19.99 12.26
C GLY A 244 2.14 20.04 13.68
N LEU A 245 1.37 18.99 14.03
CA LEU A 245 0.70 18.90 15.32
C LEU A 245 1.68 18.88 16.52
N LEU A 246 2.84 18.27 16.39
CA LEU A 246 3.83 18.23 17.50
C LEU A 246 4.55 19.57 17.71
N VAL A 247 4.59 20.40 16.69
CA VAL A 247 5.32 21.69 16.71
C VAL A 247 4.41 22.85 17.10
N ASP A 248 3.10 22.74 16.83
CA ASP A 248 2.15 23.82 17.15
C ASP A 248 2.19 24.17 18.65
N ALA A 249 2.45 25.44 18.94
CA ALA A 249 2.53 25.97 20.30
C ALA A 249 1.19 26.05 21.04
N GLY A 250 0.08 26.01 20.30
CA GLY A 250 -1.28 26.05 20.86
C GLY A 250 -1.72 24.73 21.49
N ILE A 251 -1.07 23.63 21.13
CA ILE A 251 -1.37 22.29 21.63
C ILE A 251 -0.90 22.19 23.10
N SER A 252 -1.74 21.55 23.93
CA SER A 252 -1.40 21.30 25.34
C SER A 252 -0.26 20.29 25.45
N ASP A 253 0.65 20.49 26.39
CA ASP A 253 1.79 19.62 26.64
C ASP A 253 1.81 19.18 28.11
N VAL A 254 1.76 17.88 28.36
CA VAL A 254 1.87 17.33 29.73
C VAL A 254 3.33 17.10 30.13
N GLY A 255 4.28 17.40 29.25
CA GLY A 255 5.70 17.28 29.49
C GLY A 255 6.21 15.84 29.64
N GLU A 256 7.36 15.70 30.27
CA GLU A 256 8.07 14.44 30.43
C GLU A 256 7.59 13.65 31.66
N ILE A 257 8.02 12.40 31.76
CA ILE A 257 7.84 11.56 32.95
C ILE A 257 8.67 12.15 34.11
N ALA A 258 8.14 12.08 35.33
CA ALA A 258 8.79 12.61 36.50
C ALA A 258 10.24 12.07 36.67
N SER A 259 11.14 12.97 37.08
CA SER A 259 12.56 12.62 37.36
C SER A 259 12.65 11.55 38.44
N GLY A 260 13.65 10.67 38.31
CA GLY A 260 13.85 9.57 39.23
C GLY A 260 13.04 8.31 38.95
N THR A 261 12.17 8.31 37.89
CA THR A 261 11.49 7.10 37.47
C THR A 261 12.48 6.18 36.74
N THR A 262 12.64 4.94 37.18
CA THR A 262 13.61 3.99 36.60
C THR A 262 13.03 2.59 36.45
N GLY A 263 13.63 1.81 35.55
CA GLY A 263 13.33 0.39 35.37
C GLY A 263 11.84 0.11 35.10
N ASP A 264 11.27 -0.86 35.81
CA ASP A 264 9.88 -1.31 35.64
C ASP A 264 8.81 -0.25 35.97
N ALA A 265 9.20 0.89 36.55
CA ALA A 265 8.28 2.00 36.81
C ALA A 265 8.01 2.82 35.53
N ILE A 266 8.93 2.85 34.57
CA ILE A 266 8.78 3.63 33.33
C ILE A 266 7.52 3.23 32.54
N PRO A 267 7.26 1.95 32.22
CA PRO A 267 6.07 1.58 31.47
C PRO A 267 4.76 1.96 32.16
N ARG A 268 4.73 1.91 33.50
CA ARG A 268 3.56 2.35 34.30
C ARG A 268 3.38 3.86 34.21
N ALA A 269 4.45 4.61 34.34
CA ALA A 269 4.42 6.06 34.22
C ALA A 269 4.01 6.52 32.81
N MET A 270 4.34 5.77 31.75
CA MET A 270 3.86 6.04 30.40
C MET A 270 2.33 5.91 30.30
N ILE A 271 1.73 4.89 30.90
CA ILE A 271 0.28 4.70 30.96
C ILE A 271 -0.39 5.85 31.73
N ASP A 272 0.21 6.27 32.87
CA ASP A 272 -0.30 7.37 33.66
C ASP A 272 -0.20 8.70 32.93
N LYS A 273 0.88 8.94 32.16
CA LYS A 273 1.04 10.15 31.31
C LYS A 273 -0.03 10.24 30.24
N ILE A 274 -0.39 9.14 29.60
CA ILE A 274 -1.51 9.12 28.66
C ILE A 274 -2.81 9.51 29.34
N ARG A 275 -3.05 9.01 30.57
CA ARG A 275 -4.25 9.39 31.33
C ARG A 275 -4.26 10.86 31.72
N GLU A 276 -3.11 11.41 32.10
CA GLU A 276 -2.93 12.83 32.38
C GLU A 276 -3.30 13.68 31.17
N ALA A 277 -2.77 13.33 29.99
CA ALA A 277 -3.05 14.03 28.74
C ALA A 277 -4.54 13.98 28.35
N ILE A 278 -5.21 12.83 28.53
CA ILE A 278 -6.66 12.73 28.37
C ILE A 278 -7.39 13.72 29.29
N THR A 279 -6.96 13.80 30.54
CA THR A 279 -7.57 14.71 31.52
C THR A 279 -7.32 16.17 31.15
N GLU A 280 -6.13 16.47 30.59
CA GLU A 280 -5.82 17.84 30.12
C GLU A 280 -6.75 18.29 28.99
N CYS A 281 -7.02 17.45 27.99
CA CYS A 281 -8.02 17.76 26.97
C CYS A 281 -9.43 17.95 27.56
N GLN A 282 -9.80 17.11 28.52
CA GLN A 282 -11.11 17.20 29.20
C GLN A 282 -11.29 18.48 30.01
N LYS A 283 -10.24 19.11 30.52
CA LYS A 283 -10.30 20.43 31.20
C LYS A 283 -10.75 21.54 30.24
N PHE A 284 -10.53 21.36 28.95
CA PHE A 284 -11.00 22.27 27.90
C PHE A 284 -12.31 21.80 27.26
N ASP A 285 -13.06 20.92 27.91
CA ASP A 285 -14.35 20.38 27.46
C ASP A 285 -14.30 19.47 26.21
N TYR A 286 -13.11 19.06 25.77
CA TYR A 286 -12.95 18.07 24.70
C TYR A 286 -13.07 16.65 25.27
N THR A 287 -14.27 16.10 25.18
CA THR A 287 -14.59 14.80 25.80
C THR A 287 -14.47 13.62 24.83
N ASN A 288 -14.51 13.89 23.52
CA ASN A 288 -14.50 12.87 22.47
C ASN A 288 -13.07 12.63 21.92
N ILE A 289 -12.19 12.11 22.76
CA ILE A 289 -10.84 11.73 22.31
C ILE A 289 -10.94 10.44 21.52
N ASN A 290 -10.59 10.50 20.23
CA ASN A 290 -10.83 9.42 19.28
C ASN A 290 -9.53 8.73 18.79
N GLY A 291 -8.35 9.13 19.25
CA GLY A 291 -7.10 8.47 18.91
C GLY A 291 -5.92 8.92 19.74
N VAL A 292 -5.06 7.95 20.08
CA VAL A 292 -3.71 8.14 20.63
C VAL A 292 -2.71 7.64 19.61
N VAL A 293 -1.82 8.49 19.14
CA VAL A 293 -0.77 8.16 18.20
C VAL A 293 0.55 8.02 18.92
N MET A 294 1.25 6.89 18.71
CA MET A 294 2.55 6.63 19.30
C MET A 294 3.42 5.71 18.44
N ASN A 295 4.70 5.65 18.78
CA ASN A 295 5.67 4.78 18.11
C ASN A 295 5.48 3.30 18.55
N PRO A 296 5.68 2.31 17.63
CA PRO A 296 5.62 0.90 18.00
C PRO A 296 6.58 0.48 19.11
N VAL A 297 7.74 1.12 19.25
CA VAL A 297 8.71 0.85 20.33
C VAL A 297 8.13 1.24 21.69
N ASP A 298 7.51 2.42 21.76
CA ASP A 298 6.89 2.91 22.99
C ASP A 298 5.67 2.06 23.36
N PHE A 299 4.87 1.70 22.36
CA PHE A 299 3.72 0.81 22.57
C PHE A 299 4.14 -0.56 23.11
N ALA A 300 5.19 -1.17 22.52
CA ALA A 300 5.74 -2.43 23.03
C ALA A 300 6.23 -2.33 24.48
N THR A 301 6.80 -1.18 24.87
CA THR A 301 7.22 -0.90 26.25
C THR A 301 6.00 -0.84 27.19
N ILE A 302 4.92 -0.22 26.76
CA ILE A 302 3.66 -0.16 27.51
C ILE A 302 3.03 -1.55 27.67
N GLU A 303 3.02 -2.36 26.60
CA GLU A 303 2.49 -3.73 26.67
C GLU A 303 3.27 -4.63 27.63
N GLN A 304 4.57 -4.37 27.79
CA GLN A 304 5.43 -5.09 28.72
C GLN A 304 5.31 -4.61 30.16
N ALA A 305 4.45 -3.61 30.45
CA ALA A 305 4.24 -3.09 31.79
C ALA A 305 3.82 -4.21 32.77
N LYS A 306 4.57 -4.38 33.86
CA LYS A 306 4.29 -5.37 34.92
C LYS A 306 3.89 -4.68 36.20
N GLY A 307 2.99 -5.31 36.92
CA GLY A 307 2.70 -4.96 38.30
C GLY A 307 3.87 -5.31 39.23
N THR A 308 3.80 -4.87 40.49
CA THR A 308 4.80 -5.20 41.53
C THR A 308 4.86 -6.69 41.83
N ASP A 309 3.83 -7.43 41.48
CA ASP A 309 3.68 -8.88 41.60
C ASP A 309 4.22 -9.65 40.38
N GLY A 310 4.76 -8.95 39.36
CA GLY A 310 5.34 -9.52 38.15
C GLY A 310 4.33 -9.89 37.07
N HIS A 311 3.04 -9.72 37.30
CA HIS A 311 2.00 -9.94 36.25
C HIS A 311 1.93 -8.78 35.28
N TYR A 312 1.67 -9.07 33.99
CA TYR A 312 1.46 -8.04 33.00
C TYR A 312 0.18 -7.25 33.31
N MET A 313 0.24 -5.92 33.24
CA MET A 313 -0.90 -5.03 33.51
C MET A 313 -1.88 -5.00 32.36
N LEU A 314 -1.38 -4.95 31.15
CA LEU A 314 -2.18 -5.16 29.94
C LEU A 314 -2.20 -6.65 29.62
N VAL A 315 -3.37 -7.21 29.35
CA VAL A 315 -3.49 -8.65 29.04
C VAL A 315 -3.21 -8.85 27.55
N PRO A 316 -1.95 -9.16 27.18
CA PRO A 316 -1.56 -9.20 25.75
C PRO A 316 -2.22 -10.34 24.99
N PHE A 317 -2.73 -11.36 25.69
CA PHE A 317 -3.35 -12.55 25.08
C PHE A 317 -4.89 -12.53 25.05
N ALA A 318 -5.51 -11.50 25.64
CA ALA A 318 -6.97 -11.35 25.64
C ALA A 318 -7.50 -10.52 24.47
N ALA A 319 -6.63 -10.15 23.52
CA ALA A 319 -7.08 -9.51 22.28
C ALA A 319 -7.88 -10.54 21.48
N THR A 320 -9.18 -10.53 21.64
CA THR A 320 -10.13 -11.16 20.72
C THR A 320 -9.81 -10.61 19.35
N SER A 321 -9.43 -11.47 18.41
CA SER A 321 -9.07 -11.08 17.06
C SER A 321 -10.14 -10.15 16.47
N GLY A 322 -9.74 -8.93 16.12
CA GLY A 322 -10.62 -7.92 15.52
C GLY A 322 -10.98 -6.72 16.38
N THR A 323 -10.59 -6.67 17.66
CA THR A 323 -10.82 -5.47 18.49
C THR A 323 -9.61 -4.55 18.39
N ALA A 324 -9.82 -3.29 18.04
CA ALA A 324 -8.78 -2.27 18.03
C ALA A 324 -8.12 -2.18 19.43
N THR A 325 -6.79 -2.10 19.43
CA THR A 325 -6.04 -1.92 20.69
C THR A 325 -6.42 -0.60 21.32
N THR A 326 -6.83 -0.61 22.59
CA THR A 326 -7.27 0.59 23.30
C THR A 326 -6.50 0.78 24.59
N ILE A 327 -6.14 2.03 24.91
CA ILE A 327 -5.64 2.45 26.22
C ILE A 327 -6.65 3.45 26.79
N TRP A 328 -7.11 3.24 28.01
CA TRP A 328 -8.14 4.07 28.66
C TRP A 328 -9.40 4.26 27.78
N ARG A 329 -9.80 3.24 27.01
CA ARG A 329 -10.93 3.22 26.06
C ARG A 329 -10.71 4.08 24.81
N VAL A 330 -9.51 4.62 24.60
CA VAL A 330 -9.16 5.35 23.39
C VAL A 330 -8.39 4.42 22.46
N PRO A 331 -8.73 4.35 21.18
CA PRO A 331 -7.99 3.54 20.21
C PRO A 331 -6.56 4.05 20.05
N VAL A 332 -5.61 3.11 19.99
CA VAL A 332 -4.19 3.40 19.79
C VAL A 332 -3.82 3.21 18.33
N ILE A 333 -3.23 4.23 17.76
CA ILE A 333 -2.71 4.24 16.40
C ILE A 333 -1.19 4.13 16.45
N ILE A 334 -0.69 2.99 16.04
CA ILE A 334 0.74 2.69 16.07
C ILE A 334 1.33 3.05 14.72
N THR A 335 2.29 3.99 14.71
CA THR A 335 2.96 4.42 13.48
C THR A 335 4.41 4.79 13.72
N ASN A 336 5.28 4.43 12.76
CA ASN A 336 6.68 4.87 12.75
C ASN A 336 6.85 6.35 12.34
N ALA A 337 5.77 7.05 11.97
CA ALA A 337 5.82 8.49 11.75
C ALA A 337 6.04 9.25 13.05
N MET A 338 5.53 8.72 14.18
CA MET A 338 5.73 9.31 15.48
C MET A 338 7.17 9.05 15.97
N PRO A 339 7.89 10.07 16.41
CA PRO A 339 9.20 9.89 17.05
C PRO A 339 9.10 9.00 18.30
N VAL A 340 10.15 8.21 18.55
CA VAL A 340 10.25 7.42 19.77
C VAL A 340 10.31 8.34 20.99
N GLY A 341 9.60 7.98 22.03
CA GLY A 341 9.55 8.75 23.27
C GLY A 341 8.54 9.89 23.27
N GLN A 342 7.65 9.97 22.25
CA GLN A 342 6.60 10.99 22.18
C GLN A 342 5.25 10.36 21.85
N PHE A 343 4.18 11.01 22.28
CA PHE A 343 2.83 10.65 21.91
C PHE A 343 1.96 11.90 21.70
N LEU A 344 0.92 11.70 20.93
CA LEU A 344 -0.09 12.72 20.64
C LEU A 344 -1.48 12.09 20.75
N LEU A 345 -2.36 12.75 21.43
CA LEU A 345 -3.77 12.33 21.50
C LEU A 345 -4.71 13.52 21.31
N GLY A 346 -5.93 13.24 20.95
CA GLY A 346 -6.93 14.28 20.82
C GLY A 346 -8.18 13.87 20.05
N ASP A 347 -9.00 14.88 19.77
CA ASP A 347 -10.13 14.77 18.86
C ASP A 347 -9.68 15.17 17.43
N TRP A 348 -9.30 14.19 16.65
CA TRP A 348 -8.80 14.37 15.30
C TRP A 348 -9.84 14.90 14.31
N ASN A 349 -11.12 14.64 14.59
CA ASN A 349 -12.20 15.08 13.72
C ASN A 349 -12.54 16.56 13.88
N LEU A 350 -12.38 17.07 15.11
CA LEU A 350 -12.76 18.44 15.45
C LEU A 350 -11.53 19.38 15.43
N GLY A 351 -10.39 18.87 15.90
CA GLY A 351 -9.20 19.67 16.18
C GLY A 351 -8.40 20.08 14.95
N ALA A 352 -8.42 19.28 13.89
CA ALA A 352 -7.61 19.47 12.68
C ALA A 352 -8.43 19.25 11.40
N VAL A 353 -8.07 19.97 10.33
CA VAL A 353 -8.69 19.82 9.00
C VAL A 353 -7.60 19.90 7.93
N LEU A 354 -7.62 18.94 7.01
CA LEU A 354 -6.79 18.94 5.83
C LEU A 354 -7.55 19.53 4.64
N TYR A 355 -6.96 20.49 3.97
CA TYR A 355 -7.53 21.10 2.77
C TYR A 355 -6.75 20.65 1.54
N ASP A 356 -7.35 19.78 0.75
CA ASP A 356 -6.77 19.27 -0.49
C ASP A 356 -7.11 20.21 -1.65
N ARG A 357 -6.07 20.87 -2.20
CA ARG A 357 -6.23 21.70 -3.40
C ARG A 357 -6.00 20.91 -4.67
N GLU A 358 -5.00 20.05 -4.68
CA GLU A 358 -4.63 19.21 -5.79
C GLU A 358 -4.17 17.87 -5.25
N SER A 359 -4.92 16.83 -5.58
CA SER A 359 -4.57 15.46 -5.21
C SER A 359 -3.27 15.04 -5.89
N VAL A 360 -2.64 13.99 -5.39
CA VAL A 360 -1.40 13.45 -5.95
C VAL A 360 -1.53 13.30 -7.47
N SER A 361 -0.70 14.00 -8.20
CA SER A 361 -0.60 13.95 -9.65
C SER A 361 0.82 13.57 -10.08
N VAL A 362 0.91 12.72 -11.13
CA VAL A 362 2.19 12.32 -11.70
C VAL A 362 2.30 12.82 -13.12
N ALA A 363 3.32 13.65 -13.37
CA ALA A 363 3.60 14.22 -14.68
C ALA A 363 4.92 13.68 -15.24
N VAL A 364 4.93 13.41 -16.54
CA VAL A 364 6.09 12.86 -17.27
C VAL A 364 6.57 13.88 -18.28
N SER A 365 7.88 14.16 -18.31
CA SER A 365 8.48 15.12 -19.25
C SER A 365 9.83 14.62 -19.77
N GLU A 366 10.01 14.74 -21.07
CA GLU A 366 11.28 14.50 -21.76
C GLU A 366 12.13 15.79 -21.93
N GLN A 367 11.56 16.94 -21.61
CA GLN A 367 12.16 18.27 -21.92
C GLN A 367 12.97 18.87 -20.76
N HIS A 368 13.08 18.18 -19.61
CA HIS A 368 13.77 18.69 -18.46
C HIS A 368 15.30 18.62 -18.65
N SER A 369 15.99 19.79 -18.52
CA SER A 369 17.45 19.90 -18.59
C SER A 369 18.05 19.21 -19.83
N ASP A 370 18.96 18.26 -19.65
CA ASP A 370 19.67 17.50 -20.70
C ASP A 370 19.02 16.13 -21.02
N ASN A 371 17.77 15.93 -20.62
CA ASN A 371 17.01 14.70 -20.87
C ASN A 371 16.98 14.30 -22.35
N PHE A 372 16.82 15.29 -23.24
CA PHE A 372 16.78 15.06 -24.67
C PHE A 372 18.08 14.45 -25.21
N THR A 373 19.22 14.94 -24.75
CA THR A 373 20.54 14.46 -25.19
C THR A 373 20.93 13.12 -24.56
N ARG A 374 20.35 12.79 -23.40
CA ARG A 374 20.61 11.56 -22.66
C ARG A 374 19.56 10.47 -22.85
N ASN A 375 18.54 10.70 -23.66
CA ASN A 375 17.37 9.82 -23.77
C ASN A 375 16.77 9.48 -22.38
N ALA A 376 16.69 10.48 -21.50
CA ALA A 376 16.14 10.37 -20.17
C ALA A 376 14.73 10.97 -20.12
N VAL A 377 13.95 10.49 -19.18
CA VAL A 377 12.60 10.97 -18.88
C VAL A 377 12.56 11.35 -17.42
N THR A 378 12.02 12.52 -17.11
CA THR A 378 11.76 12.96 -15.73
C THR A 378 10.30 12.71 -15.40
N ILE A 379 10.06 12.00 -14.32
CA ILE A 379 8.74 11.70 -13.78
C ILE A 379 8.64 12.45 -12.47
N ARG A 380 7.67 13.37 -12.36
CA ARG A 380 7.45 14.23 -11.19
C ARG A 380 6.11 13.87 -10.56
N GLY A 381 6.13 13.60 -9.25
CA GLY A 381 4.96 13.56 -8.42
C GLY A 381 4.77 14.89 -7.69
N GLU A 382 3.53 15.35 -7.56
CA GLU A 382 3.19 16.64 -6.95
C GLU A 382 1.81 16.55 -6.26
N GLU A 383 1.72 17.17 -5.09
CA GLU A 383 0.49 17.32 -4.30
C GLU A 383 0.45 18.73 -3.71
N ARG A 384 -0.76 19.29 -3.56
CA ARG A 384 -0.95 20.62 -2.99
C ARG A 384 -2.01 20.59 -1.90
N MET A 385 -1.61 20.93 -0.68
CA MET A 385 -2.49 20.90 0.48
C MET A 385 -2.23 22.07 1.43
N ALA A 386 -3.22 22.35 2.27
CA ALA A 386 -3.05 23.19 3.46
C ALA A 386 -3.53 22.41 4.68
N PHE A 387 -2.84 22.57 5.79
CA PHE A 387 -3.19 21.94 7.04
C PHE A 387 -3.58 23.02 8.06
N ALA A 388 -4.78 22.89 8.61
CA ALA A 388 -5.31 23.82 9.60
C ALA A 388 -5.54 23.11 10.93
N ILE A 389 -5.17 23.79 12.02
CA ILE A 389 -5.39 23.37 13.39
C ILE A 389 -6.30 24.43 14.06
N PRO A 390 -7.60 24.46 13.75
CA PRO A 390 -8.51 25.47 14.30
C PRO A 390 -8.64 25.40 15.82
N LEU A 391 -8.59 24.21 16.40
CA LEU A 391 -8.78 23.98 17.81
C LEU A 391 -7.60 23.21 18.43
N PRO A 392 -6.46 23.87 18.64
CA PRO A 392 -5.25 23.17 19.13
C PRO A 392 -5.43 22.55 20.53
N LYS A 393 -6.32 23.09 21.38
CA LYS A 393 -6.64 22.55 22.70
C LYS A 393 -7.41 21.21 22.65
N ALA A 394 -7.91 20.82 21.49
CA ALA A 394 -8.45 19.49 21.26
C ALA A 394 -7.38 18.40 21.24
N PHE A 395 -6.11 18.80 21.13
CA PHE A 395 -4.96 17.88 21.17
C PHE A 395 -4.11 18.09 22.42
N CYS A 396 -3.47 17.00 22.84
CA CYS A 396 -2.47 17.04 23.89
C CYS A 396 -1.29 16.13 23.50
N LYS A 397 -0.08 16.68 23.65
CA LYS A 397 1.16 15.95 23.43
C LYS A 397 1.87 15.70 24.77
N GLY A 398 2.77 14.75 24.78
CA GLY A 398 3.65 14.49 25.91
C GLY A 398 4.84 13.64 25.51
N ALA A 399 5.81 13.55 26.41
CA ALA A 399 7.00 12.75 26.21
C ALA A 399 7.07 11.60 27.20
N PHE A 400 7.56 10.46 26.71
CA PHE A 400 7.88 9.28 27.52
C PHE A 400 9.32 9.29 28.01
N THR A 401 10.09 10.33 27.71
CA THR A 401 11.40 10.57 28.29
C THR A 401 11.26 10.93 29.76
N VAL A 402 12.23 10.46 30.56
CA VAL A 402 12.27 10.82 31.96
C VAL A 402 13.00 12.15 32.10
N ALA A 403 12.37 13.09 32.80
CA ALA A 403 12.99 14.39 33.08
C ALA A 403 14.35 14.23 33.77
N SER A 404 15.34 14.98 33.34
CA SER A 404 16.70 14.95 33.87
C SER A 404 16.81 15.56 35.28
#